data_1b0244bafc0ca2f86645894f08013183
#
_entry.id   1b0244bafc0ca2f86645894f08013183
#
_cell.length_a   1.000
_cell.length_b   1.000
_cell.length_c   1.000
_cell.angle_alpha   90.00
_cell.angle_beta   90.00
_cell.angle_gamma   90.00
#
_symmetry.space_group_name_H-M   'P 1'
#
loop_
_entity.id
_entity.type
_entity.pdbx_description
1 polymer ?
#
loop_
_entity_poly.entity_id
_entity_poly.type
_entity_poly.pdbx_seq_one_letter_code
_entity_poly.pdbx_strand_id
1 'polypeptide(L)'
;MDVRERHRLETFSQVKSGQITIGQAGVICGLSHRQARRVWKRYKDHGDAGLVHQGRGRLGNHRTRAALREQALAAYRKKYAGFGAVLASEYLAQQNLCVPSQTLWRWLRAEGLLGPRRRSPKHRSRRPRRACLGELVQMDGSTHDWFEGRQGATPCVLFVMVDDATGRVFARFYAAEDTTAAFDLFDGYVQKHGLPVALYVDKDSIYTVNNRAWTAAETLSGKGPMSQFGRAMRHLNVEVILAHSPQAKGRVERMNGTLQDRLVKGLRVQRICTLEAANTYLETTFLPDLNARFGRPPRAPADVHRQWPRTLRRQDVLCVIEERTVSRDWCVVYERRVLQLDQRHQNLGLAGRPVKVLQQADGQLKIQHQGRDLTWHELTPRATAQRGYRQADLRPPIPARKIPACTHLPPDPSAAARNAPDGEKFGGVVKPVPLHSDSLRSASLRSTGLTTPHPRPPTPHSPPVSKLPPRGRTVLMRR
;
A
#
# COMPACT_ATOMS: atom_id res chain seq x y z
N MET A 1 32.97 4.18 38.77
CA MET A 1 31.86 4.71 39.58
C MET A 1 30.96 5.55 38.68
N ASP A 2 29.65 5.47 38.81
CA ASP A 2 28.71 6.39 38.18
C ASP A 2 28.53 7.69 38.99
N VAL A 3 27.75 8.65 38.46
CA VAL A 3 27.54 9.96 39.14
C VAL A 3 26.95 9.79 40.56
N ARG A 4 26.02 8.83 40.74
CA ARG A 4 25.38 8.57 42.04
C ARG A 4 26.37 7.91 43.03
N GLU A 5 27.22 7.07 42.54
CA GLU A 5 28.27 6.43 43.35
C GLU A 5 29.35 7.42 43.80
N ARG A 6 29.75 8.36 42.93
CA ARG A 6 30.65 9.47 43.27
C ARG A 6 30.01 10.38 44.32
N HIS A 7 28.78 10.78 44.15
CA HIS A 7 28.07 11.59 45.11
C HIS A 7 27.98 10.91 46.49
N ARG A 8 27.75 9.56 46.52
CA ARG A 8 27.82 8.80 47.77
C ARG A 8 29.20 8.78 48.37
N LEU A 9 30.26 8.69 47.57
CA LEU A 9 31.63 8.71 48.04
C LEU A 9 31.94 10.06 48.73
N GLU A 10 31.62 11.16 48.10
CA GLU A 10 31.79 12.49 48.65
C GLU A 10 31.03 12.67 49.96
N THR A 11 29.76 12.25 49.99
CA THR A 11 28.91 12.36 51.17
C THR A 11 29.37 11.46 52.34
N PHE A 12 29.70 10.21 52.06
CA PHE A 12 30.12 9.26 53.13
C PHE A 12 31.58 9.50 53.57
N SER A 13 32.42 10.15 52.79
CA SER A 13 33.72 10.61 53.23
C SER A 13 33.61 11.72 54.31
N GLN A 14 32.59 12.58 54.19
CA GLN A 14 32.27 13.59 55.25
C GLN A 14 31.71 12.93 56.52
N VAL A 15 31.00 11.80 56.40
CA VAL A 15 30.63 11.03 57.60
C VAL A 15 31.85 10.41 58.25
N LYS A 16 32.86 9.96 57.46
CA LYS A 16 34.10 9.37 57.96
C LYS A 16 34.93 10.40 58.69
N SER A 17 34.97 11.66 58.21
CA SER A 17 35.66 12.78 58.88
C SER A 17 34.88 13.40 60.04
N GLY A 18 33.66 12.92 60.30
CA GLY A 18 32.85 13.44 61.41
C GLY A 18 32.11 14.76 61.11
N GLN A 19 32.15 15.25 59.91
CA GLN A 19 31.54 16.53 59.53
C GLN A 19 30.01 16.47 59.46
N ILE A 20 29.47 15.30 59.08
CA ILE A 20 28.01 15.04 59.03
C ILE A 20 27.65 13.72 59.68
N THR A 21 26.40 13.60 60.14
CA THR A 21 25.86 12.37 60.66
C THR A 21 25.37 11.44 59.55
N ILE A 22 25.23 10.13 59.87
CA ILE A 22 24.68 9.14 58.89
C ILE A 22 23.25 9.50 58.48
N GLY A 23 22.48 10.14 59.38
CA GLY A 23 21.15 10.63 59.07
C GLY A 23 21.15 11.72 58.03
N GLN A 24 22.04 12.71 58.20
CA GLN A 24 22.23 13.79 57.21
C GLN A 24 22.74 13.29 55.87
N ALA A 25 23.69 12.33 55.86
CA ALA A 25 24.14 11.67 54.65
C ALA A 25 23.00 10.92 53.92
N GLY A 26 22.09 10.31 54.67
CA GLY A 26 20.87 9.72 54.13
C GLY A 26 20.01 10.73 53.38
N VAL A 27 19.74 11.88 53.99
CA VAL A 27 18.97 12.99 53.38
C VAL A 27 19.65 13.48 52.10
N ILE A 28 20.94 13.77 52.15
CA ILE A 28 21.75 14.26 51.00
C ILE A 28 21.72 13.28 49.86
N CYS A 29 21.86 11.95 50.14
CA CYS A 29 21.88 10.92 49.11
C CYS A 29 20.47 10.42 48.70
N GLY A 30 19.37 10.95 49.28
CA GLY A 30 18.01 10.49 49.05
C GLY A 30 17.77 9.04 49.51
N LEU A 31 18.43 8.65 50.62
CA LEU A 31 18.35 7.30 51.20
C LEU A 31 17.58 7.35 52.52
N SER A 32 16.79 6.30 52.81
CA SER A 32 16.24 6.13 54.15
C SER A 32 17.36 5.92 55.18
N HIS A 33 17.13 6.27 56.43
CA HIS A 33 18.12 6.09 57.52
C HIS A 33 18.66 4.64 57.58
N ARG A 34 17.78 3.65 57.42
CA ARG A 34 18.17 2.22 57.37
C ARG A 34 19.10 1.91 56.18
N GLN A 35 18.80 2.49 55.00
CA GLN A 35 19.67 2.32 53.81
C GLN A 35 21.01 3.03 53.98
N ALA A 36 21.04 4.25 54.53
CA ALA A 36 22.26 4.98 54.81
C ALA A 36 23.18 4.20 55.78
N ARG A 37 22.63 3.60 56.87
CA ARG A 37 23.40 2.72 57.79
C ARG A 37 23.98 1.50 57.08
N ARG A 38 23.22 0.89 56.13
CA ARG A 38 23.72 -0.26 55.35
C ARG A 38 24.84 0.14 54.39
N VAL A 39 24.70 1.30 53.73
CA VAL A 39 25.72 1.86 52.84
C VAL A 39 26.97 2.22 53.64
N TRP A 40 26.79 2.88 54.80
CA TRP A 40 27.88 3.22 55.71
C TRP A 40 28.65 1.99 56.20
N LYS A 41 27.94 0.93 56.62
CA LYS A 41 28.59 -0.33 57.00
C LYS A 41 29.46 -0.87 55.91
N ARG A 42 28.92 -0.96 54.68
CA ARG A 42 29.70 -1.45 53.50
C ARG A 42 30.89 -0.57 53.18
N TYR A 43 30.74 0.76 53.35
CA TYR A 43 31.87 1.68 53.15
C TYR A 43 32.97 1.46 54.17
N LYS A 44 32.64 1.20 55.44
CA LYS A 44 33.60 0.86 56.47
C LYS A 44 34.29 -0.49 56.19
N ASP A 45 33.54 -1.48 55.76
CA ASP A 45 34.02 -2.85 55.60
C ASP A 45 34.88 -3.01 54.30
N HIS A 46 34.52 -2.27 53.21
CA HIS A 46 35.10 -2.46 51.88
C HIS A 46 35.63 -1.17 51.24
N GLY A 47 35.71 -0.07 51.98
CA GLY A 47 36.14 1.23 51.41
C GLY A 47 35.25 1.69 50.26
N ASP A 48 35.84 2.37 49.29
CA ASP A 48 35.15 2.95 48.14
C ASP A 48 34.44 1.87 47.28
N ALA A 49 34.95 0.65 47.25
CA ALA A 49 34.31 -0.47 46.56
C ALA A 49 32.96 -0.84 47.17
N GLY A 50 32.78 -0.59 48.47
CA GLY A 50 31.50 -0.82 49.16
C GLY A 50 30.36 0.09 48.72
N LEU A 51 30.67 1.21 48.09
CA LEU A 51 29.68 2.17 47.56
C LEU A 51 29.20 1.82 46.14
N VAL A 52 29.95 0.97 45.44
CA VAL A 52 29.57 0.49 44.12
C VAL A 52 28.37 -0.44 44.24
N HIS A 53 27.41 -0.32 43.31
CA HIS A 53 26.20 -1.16 43.35
C HIS A 53 26.59 -2.63 43.13
N GLN A 54 26.26 -3.49 44.11
CA GLN A 54 26.63 -4.92 44.13
C GLN A 54 26.08 -5.73 42.92
N GLY A 55 25.06 -5.21 42.25
CA GLY A 55 24.52 -5.79 41.03
C GLY A 55 25.32 -5.46 39.76
N ARG A 56 26.34 -4.57 39.85
CA ARG A 56 27.17 -4.21 38.70
C ARG A 56 27.98 -5.43 38.25
N GLY A 57 27.87 -5.75 36.97
CA GLY A 57 28.53 -6.93 36.39
C GLY A 57 27.83 -8.27 36.69
N ARG A 58 26.80 -8.31 37.53
CA ARG A 58 26.01 -9.54 37.70
C ARG A 58 25.09 -9.72 36.48
N LEU A 59 25.03 -10.96 36.00
CA LEU A 59 24.09 -11.35 34.96
C LEU A 59 22.67 -11.25 35.53
N GLY A 60 21.79 -10.53 34.82
CA GLY A 60 20.40 -10.37 35.26
C GLY A 60 19.66 -11.72 35.33
N ASN A 61 18.74 -11.86 36.31
CA ASN A 61 17.94 -13.08 36.52
C ASN A 61 17.10 -13.49 35.31
N HIS A 62 16.82 -12.56 34.37
CA HIS A 62 16.06 -12.81 33.15
C HIS A 62 16.96 -13.11 31.92
N ARG A 63 18.22 -13.51 32.14
CA ARG A 63 19.10 -13.87 31.04
C ARG A 63 18.59 -15.12 30.33
N THR A 64 18.35 -15.00 29.04
CA THR A 64 18.01 -16.14 28.17
C THR A 64 19.16 -17.15 28.20
N ARG A 65 18.84 -18.45 28.21
CA ARG A 65 19.82 -19.54 28.21
C ARG A 65 20.72 -19.44 26.96
N ALA A 66 22.02 -19.66 27.13
CA ALA A 66 22.99 -19.56 26.03
C ALA A 66 22.64 -20.51 24.87
N ALA A 67 22.24 -21.73 25.17
CA ALA A 67 21.82 -22.72 24.18
C ALA A 67 20.66 -22.22 23.29
N LEU A 68 19.63 -21.55 23.87
CA LEU A 68 18.52 -20.98 23.11
C LEU A 68 19.00 -19.85 22.18
N ARG A 69 19.95 -19.02 22.63
CA ARG A 69 20.55 -17.98 21.80
C ARG A 69 21.26 -18.57 20.58
N GLU A 70 22.10 -19.59 20.82
CA GLU A 70 22.86 -20.24 19.75
C GLU A 70 21.94 -20.92 18.73
N GLN A 71 20.94 -21.67 19.20
CA GLN A 71 19.93 -22.31 18.35
C GLN A 71 19.16 -21.28 17.51
N ALA A 72 18.72 -20.18 18.13
CA ALA A 72 18.00 -19.12 17.43
C ALA A 72 18.86 -18.43 16.36
N LEU A 73 20.14 -18.14 16.67
CA LEU A 73 21.07 -17.53 15.73
C LEU A 73 21.44 -18.49 14.59
N ALA A 74 21.63 -19.77 14.87
CA ALA A 74 21.88 -20.79 13.85
C ALA A 74 20.68 -20.95 12.91
N ALA A 75 19.46 -21.03 13.45
CA ALA A 75 18.22 -21.08 12.66
C ALA A 75 18.04 -19.82 11.80
N TYR A 76 18.34 -18.64 12.37
CA TYR A 76 18.28 -17.38 11.63
C TYR A 76 19.26 -17.37 10.45
N ARG A 77 20.54 -17.72 10.65
CA ARG A 77 21.53 -17.76 9.58
C ARG A 77 21.15 -18.73 8.47
N LYS A 78 20.60 -19.89 8.83
CA LYS A 78 20.26 -20.97 7.88
C LYS A 78 18.98 -20.67 7.08
N LYS A 79 17.93 -20.13 7.73
CA LYS A 79 16.58 -20.06 7.12
C LYS A 79 16.04 -18.64 7.00
N TYR A 80 16.45 -17.70 7.85
CA TYR A 80 15.80 -16.39 8.02
C TYR A 80 16.74 -15.22 7.77
N ALA A 81 17.81 -15.45 7.02
CA ALA A 81 18.75 -14.38 6.65
C ALA A 81 17.99 -13.24 5.93
N GLY A 82 18.23 -11.99 6.36
CA GLY A 82 17.54 -10.81 5.83
C GLY A 82 16.14 -10.54 6.43
N PHE A 83 15.65 -11.38 7.34
CA PHE A 83 14.40 -11.08 8.06
C PHE A 83 14.63 -10.00 9.11
N GLY A 84 13.66 -9.09 9.27
CA GLY A 84 13.64 -8.22 10.44
C GLY A 84 13.40 -9.02 11.73
N ALA A 85 13.89 -8.54 12.87
CA ALA A 85 13.81 -9.28 14.12
C ALA A 85 12.38 -9.64 14.56
N VAL A 86 11.37 -8.84 14.20
CA VAL A 86 9.96 -9.12 14.52
C VAL A 86 9.49 -10.34 13.74
N LEU A 87 9.67 -10.32 12.42
CA LEU A 87 9.26 -11.43 11.56
C LEU A 87 10.05 -12.71 11.88
N ALA A 88 11.36 -12.59 12.08
CA ALA A 88 12.19 -13.73 12.47
C ALA A 88 11.77 -14.34 13.81
N SER A 89 11.38 -13.53 14.81
CA SER A 89 10.86 -13.99 16.10
C SER A 89 9.56 -14.80 15.93
N GLU A 90 8.69 -14.39 15.03
CA GLU A 90 7.43 -15.09 14.72
C GLU A 90 7.72 -16.48 14.11
N TYR A 91 8.62 -16.57 13.14
CA TYR A 91 9.01 -17.86 12.50
C TYR A 91 9.82 -18.77 13.44
N LEU A 92 10.65 -18.22 14.30
CA LEU A 92 11.36 -18.98 15.33
C LEU A 92 10.39 -19.57 16.35
N ALA A 93 9.37 -18.82 16.75
CA ALA A 93 8.33 -19.30 17.66
C ALA A 93 7.57 -20.52 17.08
N GLN A 94 7.32 -20.56 15.76
CA GLN A 94 6.75 -21.74 15.09
C GLN A 94 7.64 -22.99 15.18
N GLN A 95 8.93 -22.81 15.46
CA GLN A 95 9.89 -23.90 15.68
C GLN A 95 10.17 -24.14 17.17
N ASN A 96 9.31 -23.67 18.08
CA ASN A 96 9.45 -23.73 19.53
C ASN A 96 10.70 -22.97 20.07
N LEU A 97 11.27 -22.07 19.27
CA LEU A 97 12.35 -21.18 19.70
C LEU A 97 11.77 -19.82 20.07
N CYS A 98 11.09 -19.76 21.22
CA CYS A 98 10.38 -18.55 21.67
C CYS A 98 11.39 -17.51 22.18
N VAL A 99 11.74 -16.54 21.31
CA VAL A 99 12.63 -15.43 21.64
C VAL A 99 11.90 -14.11 21.39
N PRO A 100 11.76 -13.21 22.39
CA PRO A 100 11.16 -11.90 22.19
C PRO A 100 11.89 -11.12 21.09
N SER A 101 11.15 -10.45 20.22
CA SER A 101 11.71 -9.74 19.04
C SER A 101 12.77 -8.69 19.42
N GLN A 102 12.63 -8.01 20.57
CA GLN A 102 13.61 -7.04 21.05
C GLN A 102 14.91 -7.72 21.50
N THR A 103 14.82 -8.91 22.11
CA THR A 103 16.00 -9.70 22.49
C THR A 103 16.72 -10.22 21.26
N LEU A 104 15.96 -10.79 20.31
CA LEU A 104 16.49 -11.24 19.03
C LEU A 104 17.14 -10.09 18.25
N TRP A 105 16.53 -8.90 18.22
CA TRP A 105 17.12 -7.72 17.59
C TRP A 105 18.49 -7.35 18.17
N ARG A 106 18.64 -7.38 19.52
CA ARG A 106 19.92 -7.13 20.18
C ARG A 106 20.98 -8.15 19.79
N TRP A 107 20.62 -9.43 19.73
CA TRP A 107 21.54 -10.49 19.34
C TRP A 107 21.97 -10.36 17.89
N LEU A 108 21.02 -10.20 16.97
CA LEU A 108 21.30 -10.06 15.54
C LEU A 108 22.15 -8.83 15.25
N ARG A 109 21.95 -7.74 15.99
CA ARG A 109 22.77 -6.54 15.86
C ARG A 109 24.19 -6.74 16.41
N ALA A 110 24.33 -7.42 17.54
CA ALA A 110 25.64 -7.74 18.11
C ALA A 110 26.48 -8.64 17.21
N GLU A 111 25.81 -9.53 16.44
CA GLU A 111 26.44 -10.41 15.46
C GLU A 111 26.63 -9.74 14.07
N GLY A 112 26.29 -8.45 13.92
CA GLY A 112 26.41 -7.76 12.62
C GLY A 112 25.39 -8.21 11.55
N LEU A 113 24.39 -9.03 11.91
CA LEU A 113 23.42 -9.61 10.99
C LEU A 113 22.27 -8.66 10.63
N LEU A 114 22.13 -7.53 11.32
CA LEU A 114 21.18 -6.46 11.01
C LEU A 114 21.92 -5.16 10.73
N GLY A 115 21.54 -4.51 9.64
CA GLY A 115 22.03 -3.18 9.28
C GLY A 115 21.62 -2.08 10.29
N PRO A 116 22.16 -0.88 10.15
CA PRO A 116 21.78 0.26 10.99
C PRO A 116 20.29 0.56 10.89
N ARG A 117 19.71 1.03 11.99
CA ARG A 117 18.29 1.43 12.02
C ARG A 117 18.07 2.57 11.04
N ARG A 118 17.13 2.43 10.12
CA ARG A 118 16.72 3.52 9.22
C ARG A 118 16.26 4.72 10.06
N ARG A 119 16.61 5.92 9.64
CA ARG A 119 16.14 7.17 10.28
C ARG A 119 14.61 7.20 10.22
N SER A 120 13.98 7.64 11.31
CA SER A 120 12.53 7.84 11.32
C SER A 120 12.13 8.84 10.24
N PRO A 121 11.11 8.57 9.44
CA PRO A 121 10.61 9.53 8.47
C PRO A 121 10.09 10.77 9.19
N LYS A 122 10.11 11.91 8.49
CA LYS A 122 9.55 13.18 9.00
C LYS A 122 8.06 12.97 9.36
N HIS A 123 7.59 13.71 10.37
CA HIS A 123 6.19 13.74 10.74
C HIS A 123 5.31 14.12 9.55
N ARG A 124 4.26 13.36 9.32
CA ARG A 124 3.24 13.63 8.29
C ARG A 124 1.86 13.55 8.93
N SER A 125 1.00 14.52 8.61
CA SER A 125 -0.41 14.46 9.00
C SER A 125 -1.10 13.23 8.40
N ARG A 126 -1.92 12.54 9.18
CA ARG A 126 -2.65 11.34 8.71
C ARG A 126 -4.12 11.70 8.50
N ARG A 127 -4.65 11.37 7.32
CA ARG A 127 -6.09 11.44 7.09
C ARG A 127 -6.81 10.47 8.04
N PRO A 128 -7.94 10.87 8.67
CA PRO A 128 -8.77 9.97 9.46
C PRO A 128 -9.21 8.74 8.63
N ARG A 129 -9.45 7.62 9.30
CA ARG A 129 -10.06 6.44 8.66
C ARG A 129 -11.54 6.69 8.41
N ARG A 130 -12.07 6.05 7.39
CA ARG A 130 -13.52 5.94 7.24
C ARG A 130 -14.15 5.22 8.43
N ALA A 131 -15.44 5.44 8.64
CA ALA A 131 -16.09 4.91 9.83
C ALA A 131 -16.49 3.45 9.67
N CYS A 132 -17.02 3.10 8.50
CA CYS A 132 -17.65 1.81 8.25
C CYS A 132 -16.81 0.92 7.34
N LEU A 133 -16.93 -0.40 7.53
CA LEU A 133 -16.36 -1.40 6.61
C LEU A 133 -17.04 -1.25 5.24
N GLY A 134 -16.25 -1.29 4.15
CA GLY A 134 -16.75 -1.16 2.78
C GLY A 134 -17.07 0.27 2.32
N GLU A 135 -16.90 1.28 3.19
CA GLU A 135 -17.15 2.69 2.82
C GLU A 135 -16.14 3.21 1.80
N LEU A 136 -14.88 2.81 1.93
CA LEU A 136 -13.80 3.15 1.01
C LEU A 136 -12.78 2.04 0.96
N VAL A 137 -12.49 1.54 -0.23
CA VAL A 137 -11.45 0.55 -0.47
C VAL A 137 -10.36 1.16 -1.35
N GLN A 138 -9.12 1.09 -0.91
CA GLN A 138 -7.98 1.56 -1.68
C GLN A 138 -7.45 0.40 -2.53
N MET A 139 -7.31 0.60 -3.84
CA MET A 139 -6.81 -0.39 -4.79
C MET A 139 -5.51 0.10 -5.42
N ASP A 140 -4.53 -0.80 -5.55
CA ASP A 140 -3.19 -0.49 -6.04
C ASP A 140 -2.49 -1.73 -6.59
N GLY A 141 -1.74 -1.57 -7.68
CA GLY A 141 -0.79 -2.56 -8.15
C GLY A 141 0.56 -2.38 -7.46
N SER A 142 1.26 -3.47 -7.24
CA SER A 142 2.61 -3.45 -6.67
C SER A 142 3.54 -4.35 -7.47
N THR A 143 4.35 -3.72 -8.32
CA THR A 143 5.44 -4.38 -9.03
C THR A 143 6.63 -4.53 -8.08
N HIS A 144 7.11 -5.75 -7.90
CA HIS A 144 8.24 -6.07 -7.04
C HIS A 144 8.84 -7.41 -7.46
N ASP A 145 10.09 -7.68 -7.09
CA ASP A 145 10.65 -9.02 -7.22
C ASP A 145 10.11 -9.95 -6.12
N TRP A 146 8.88 -10.41 -6.33
CA TRP A 146 8.14 -11.22 -5.35
C TRP A 146 8.76 -12.58 -5.09
N PHE A 147 9.46 -13.12 -6.07
CA PHE A 147 10.08 -14.43 -6.00
C PHE A 147 11.60 -14.39 -5.86
N GLU A 148 12.21 -13.20 -5.76
CA GLU A 148 13.67 -13.01 -5.59
C GLU A 148 14.49 -13.73 -6.66
N GLY A 149 14.04 -13.70 -7.91
CA GLY A 149 14.69 -14.38 -9.04
C GLY A 149 14.79 -15.91 -8.92
N ARG A 150 14.07 -16.53 -7.98
CA ARG A 150 14.16 -17.98 -7.72
C ARG A 150 13.60 -18.77 -8.88
N GLN A 151 14.35 -19.83 -9.28
CA GLN A 151 13.94 -20.81 -10.29
C GLN A 151 13.48 -20.20 -11.63
N GLY A 152 14.01 -19.02 -12.01
CA GLY A 152 13.59 -18.35 -13.23
C GLY A 152 12.13 -17.86 -13.22
N ALA A 153 11.57 -17.58 -12.04
CA ALA A 153 10.21 -17.09 -11.89
C ALA A 153 9.97 -15.84 -12.73
N THR A 154 8.85 -15.81 -13.45
CA THR A 154 8.46 -14.68 -14.28
C THR A 154 8.09 -13.48 -13.40
N PRO A 155 8.47 -12.24 -13.79
CA PRO A 155 8.00 -11.04 -13.14
C PRO A 155 6.47 -11.03 -13.06
N CYS A 156 5.95 -10.57 -11.92
CA CYS A 156 4.52 -10.51 -11.69
C CYS A 156 4.14 -9.28 -10.86
N VAL A 157 2.85 -8.95 -10.85
CA VAL A 157 2.30 -7.83 -10.12
C VAL A 157 1.36 -8.36 -9.03
N LEU A 158 1.47 -7.84 -7.82
CA LEU A 158 0.49 -8.07 -6.78
C LEU A 158 -0.53 -6.92 -6.79
N PHE A 159 -1.76 -7.21 -7.16
CA PHE A 159 -2.86 -6.27 -6.93
C PHE A 159 -3.39 -6.40 -5.52
N VAL A 160 -3.62 -5.25 -4.88
CA VAL A 160 -3.99 -5.16 -3.48
C VAL A 160 -5.21 -4.26 -3.30
N MET A 161 -6.19 -4.73 -2.56
CA MET A 161 -7.34 -3.94 -2.09
C MET A 161 -7.27 -3.85 -0.57
N VAL A 162 -7.31 -2.64 -0.03
CA VAL A 162 -7.23 -2.37 1.41
C VAL A 162 -8.45 -1.58 1.86
N ASP A 163 -9.25 -2.14 2.73
CA ASP A 163 -10.35 -1.42 3.37
C ASP A 163 -9.82 -0.29 4.25
N ASP A 164 -10.32 0.92 4.05
CA ASP A 164 -9.83 2.11 4.73
C ASP A 164 -10.16 2.13 6.23
N ALA A 165 -11.30 1.61 6.61
CA ALA A 165 -11.77 1.59 8.00
C ALA A 165 -10.97 0.58 8.84
N THR A 166 -10.85 -0.63 8.35
CA THR A 166 -10.30 -1.76 9.11
C THR A 166 -8.84 -2.04 8.79
N GLY A 167 -8.36 -1.68 7.59
CA GLY A 167 -7.06 -2.07 7.08
C GLY A 167 -6.98 -3.53 6.66
N ARG A 168 -8.12 -4.24 6.56
CA ARG A 168 -8.16 -5.60 5.99
C ARG A 168 -7.73 -5.56 4.54
N VAL A 169 -7.04 -6.60 4.14
CA VAL A 169 -6.41 -6.75 2.83
C VAL A 169 -7.06 -7.88 2.06
N PHE A 170 -7.33 -7.64 0.79
CA PHE A 170 -7.59 -8.62 -0.23
C PHE A 170 -6.57 -8.42 -1.34
N ALA A 171 -5.92 -9.48 -1.82
CA ALA A 171 -4.86 -9.35 -2.81
C ALA A 171 -4.74 -10.60 -3.66
N ARG A 172 -4.22 -10.46 -4.89
CA ARG A 172 -3.97 -11.55 -5.81
C ARG A 172 -2.81 -11.21 -6.75
N PHE A 173 -2.03 -12.22 -7.12
CA PHE A 173 -0.96 -12.09 -8.10
C PHE A 173 -1.48 -12.26 -9.52
N TYR A 174 -0.91 -11.45 -10.43
CA TYR A 174 -1.18 -11.49 -11.87
C TYR A 174 0.12 -11.40 -12.66
N ALA A 175 0.10 -11.88 -13.90
CA ALA A 175 1.26 -11.80 -14.79
C ALA A 175 1.56 -10.35 -15.20
N ALA A 176 0.53 -9.53 -15.36
CA ALA A 176 0.64 -8.13 -15.76
C ALA A 176 -0.40 -7.26 -15.04
N GLU A 177 -0.14 -5.97 -15.02
CA GLU A 177 -1.07 -4.95 -14.56
C GLU A 177 -1.91 -4.47 -15.74
N ASP A 178 -3.11 -5.03 -15.89
CA ASP A 178 -4.04 -4.69 -16.95
C ASP A 178 -5.49 -4.60 -16.44
N THR A 179 -6.37 -4.19 -17.33
CA THR A 179 -7.79 -4.03 -17.02
C THR A 179 -8.48 -5.36 -16.66
N THR A 180 -8.04 -6.46 -17.25
CA THR A 180 -8.60 -7.80 -16.98
C THR A 180 -8.25 -8.27 -15.58
N ALA A 181 -6.98 -8.10 -15.18
CA ALA A 181 -6.53 -8.38 -13.82
C ALA A 181 -7.25 -7.50 -12.78
N ALA A 182 -7.48 -6.21 -13.11
CA ALA A 182 -8.23 -5.31 -12.24
C ALA A 182 -9.69 -5.75 -12.07
N PHE A 183 -10.34 -6.23 -13.14
CA PHE A 183 -11.69 -6.78 -13.08
C PHE A 183 -11.74 -8.09 -12.28
N ASP A 184 -10.82 -9.00 -12.49
CA ASP A 184 -10.77 -10.28 -11.76
C ASP A 184 -10.53 -10.07 -10.26
N LEU A 185 -9.59 -9.19 -9.89
CA LEU A 185 -9.38 -8.82 -8.49
C LEU A 185 -10.65 -8.23 -7.87
N PHE A 186 -11.28 -7.28 -8.57
CA PHE A 186 -12.49 -6.61 -8.09
C PHE A 186 -13.64 -7.61 -7.94
N ASP A 187 -13.84 -8.51 -8.91
CA ASP A 187 -14.86 -9.54 -8.83
C ASP A 187 -14.64 -10.49 -7.64
N GLY A 188 -13.41 -10.96 -7.45
CA GLY A 188 -13.04 -11.78 -6.29
C GLY A 188 -13.30 -11.09 -4.96
N TYR A 189 -12.99 -9.78 -4.88
CA TYR A 189 -13.31 -8.97 -3.70
C TYR A 189 -14.81 -8.91 -3.47
N VAL A 190 -15.59 -8.61 -4.51
CA VAL A 190 -17.05 -8.45 -4.43
C VAL A 190 -17.75 -9.78 -4.09
N GLN A 191 -17.25 -10.89 -4.59
CA GLN A 191 -17.78 -12.22 -4.23
C GLN A 191 -17.63 -12.50 -2.73
N LYS A 192 -16.54 -12.05 -2.14
CA LYS A 192 -16.22 -12.30 -0.72
C LYS A 192 -16.86 -11.28 0.23
N HIS A 193 -16.97 -10.02 -0.18
CA HIS A 193 -17.33 -8.91 0.71
C HIS A 193 -18.57 -8.13 0.27
N GLY A 194 -18.90 -8.14 -1.02
CA GLY A 194 -19.90 -7.27 -1.62
C GLY A 194 -19.30 -6.03 -2.29
N LEU A 195 -20.14 -5.22 -2.92
CA LEU A 195 -19.76 -3.98 -3.61
C LEU A 195 -19.41 -2.89 -2.61
N PRO A 196 -18.21 -2.33 -2.63
CA PRO A 196 -17.87 -1.17 -1.80
C PRO A 196 -18.64 0.08 -2.26
N VAL A 197 -18.77 1.08 -1.38
CA VAL A 197 -19.37 2.37 -1.73
C VAL A 197 -18.44 3.15 -2.67
N ALA A 198 -17.15 3.21 -2.35
CA ALA A 198 -16.17 3.93 -3.14
C ALA A 198 -14.83 3.16 -3.25
N LEU A 199 -14.16 3.35 -4.38
CA LEU A 199 -12.79 2.90 -4.63
C LEU A 199 -11.86 4.10 -4.70
N TYR A 200 -10.69 3.97 -4.10
CA TYR A 200 -9.62 4.95 -4.17
C TYR A 200 -8.45 4.38 -4.99
N VAL A 201 -8.25 4.91 -6.18
CA VAL A 201 -7.26 4.42 -7.17
C VAL A 201 -6.28 5.53 -7.56
N ASP A 202 -5.19 5.19 -8.24
CA ASP A 202 -4.31 6.19 -8.83
C ASP A 202 -4.83 6.72 -10.18
N LYS A 203 -3.98 7.49 -10.85
CA LYS A 203 -4.27 8.03 -12.18
C LYS A 203 -3.71 7.16 -13.30
N ASP A 204 -3.56 5.86 -13.05
CA ASP A 204 -3.15 4.93 -14.10
C ASP A 204 -4.17 4.83 -15.23
N SER A 205 -3.71 4.40 -16.40
CA SER A 205 -4.53 4.24 -17.61
C SER A 205 -5.67 3.24 -17.45
N ILE A 206 -5.55 2.27 -16.54
CA ILE A 206 -6.62 1.34 -16.18
C ILE A 206 -7.84 2.08 -15.64
N TYR A 207 -7.61 3.11 -14.83
CA TYR A 207 -8.67 3.82 -14.12
C TYR A 207 -9.09 5.13 -14.80
N THR A 208 -8.20 5.73 -15.60
CA THR A 208 -8.45 7.03 -16.25
C THR A 208 -8.03 7.04 -17.71
N VAL A 209 -8.68 7.88 -18.50
CA VAL A 209 -8.25 8.17 -19.88
C VAL A 209 -7.59 9.56 -19.86
N ASN A 210 -6.25 9.57 -19.85
CA ASN A 210 -5.48 10.80 -19.63
C ASN A 210 -5.21 11.62 -20.91
N ASN A 211 -5.20 11.01 -22.11
CA ASN A 211 -4.64 11.62 -23.32
C ASN A 211 -5.57 11.62 -24.54
N ARG A 212 -6.86 11.37 -24.38
CA ARG A 212 -7.82 11.44 -25.48
C ARG A 212 -8.57 12.77 -25.44
N ALA A 213 -8.65 13.46 -26.58
CA ALA A 213 -9.54 14.60 -26.75
C ALA A 213 -11.01 14.18 -26.54
N TRP A 214 -11.80 15.05 -25.94
CA TRP A 214 -13.22 14.81 -25.74
C TRP A 214 -13.93 14.78 -27.10
N THR A 215 -14.79 13.81 -27.28
CA THR A 215 -15.69 13.80 -28.44
C THR A 215 -16.77 14.89 -28.29
N ALA A 216 -17.38 15.28 -29.40
CA ALA A 216 -18.48 16.25 -29.36
C ALA A 216 -19.62 15.82 -28.44
N ALA A 217 -19.97 14.52 -28.42
CA ALA A 217 -20.98 13.96 -27.52
C ALA A 217 -20.59 14.01 -26.05
N GLU A 218 -19.32 13.74 -25.73
CA GLU A 218 -18.78 13.85 -24.37
C GLU A 218 -18.77 15.31 -23.90
N THR A 219 -18.40 16.24 -24.78
CA THR A 219 -18.43 17.68 -24.51
C THR A 219 -19.87 18.16 -24.22
N LEU A 220 -20.83 17.74 -25.04
CA LEU A 220 -22.24 18.08 -24.84
C LEU A 220 -22.83 17.47 -23.56
N SER A 221 -22.42 16.24 -23.23
CA SER A 221 -22.90 15.57 -22.02
C SER A 221 -22.19 16.02 -20.75
N GLY A 222 -21.10 16.79 -20.86
CA GLY A 222 -20.24 17.17 -19.74
C GLY A 222 -19.53 15.98 -19.06
N LYS A 223 -19.51 14.81 -19.70
CA LYS A 223 -18.93 13.57 -19.18
C LYS A 223 -17.73 13.21 -20.02
N GLY A 224 -16.54 13.38 -19.46
CA GLY A 224 -15.28 13.03 -20.14
C GLY A 224 -15.13 11.55 -20.46
N PRO A 225 -14.09 11.22 -21.28
CA PRO A 225 -13.79 9.84 -21.63
C PRO A 225 -13.55 8.98 -20.37
N MET A 226 -14.03 7.77 -20.42
CA MET A 226 -13.98 6.85 -19.29
C MET A 226 -13.24 5.58 -19.65
N SER A 227 -12.39 5.12 -18.73
CA SER A 227 -11.75 3.82 -18.88
C SER A 227 -12.78 2.69 -18.79
N GLN A 228 -12.40 1.50 -19.25
CA GLN A 228 -13.27 0.32 -19.14
C GLN A 228 -13.61 -0.01 -17.69
N PHE A 229 -12.64 0.11 -16.79
CA PHE A 229 -12.86 -0.06 -15.35
C PHE A 229 -13.81 1.02 -14.79
N GLY A 230 -13.57 2.28 -15.12
CA GLY A 230 -14.46 3.39 -14.72
C GLY A 230 -15.90 3.22 -15.20
N ARG A 231 -16.08 2.74 -16.46
CA ARG A 231 -17.39 2.40 -17.02
C ARG A 231 -18.11 1.34 -16.17
N ALA A 232 -17.42 0.25 -15.82
CA ALA A 232 -18.00 -0.82 -15.02
C ALA A 232 -18.36 -0.34 -13.62
N MET A 233 -17.49 0.44 -12.97
CA MET A 233 -17.76 1.00 -11.63
C MET A 233 -18.97 1.95 -11.63
N ARG A 234 -19.09 2.78 -12.66
CA ARG A 234 -20.28 3.64 -12.84
C ARG A 234 -21.56 2.81 -12.99
N HIS A 235 -21.52 1.72 -13.76
CA HIS A 235 -22.66 0.83 -13.95
C HIS A 235 -23.10 0.17 -12.63
N LEU A 236 -22.13 -0.13 -11.75
CA LEU A 236 -22.36 -0.70 -10.42
C LEU A 236 -22.66 0.36 -9.34
N ASN A 237 -22.71 1.64 -9.71
CA ASN A 237 -22.86 2.76 -8.79
C ASN A 237 -21.79 2.72 -7.67
N VAL A 238 -20.54 2.39 -8.03
CA VAL A 238 -19.35 2.47 -7.17
C VAL A 238 -18.59 3.73 -7.54
N GLU A 239 -18.38 4.61 -6.56
CA GLU A 239 -17.65 5.86 -6.77
C GLU A 239 -16.15 5.55 -6.97
N VAL A 240 -15.54 6.10 -8.02
CA VAL A 240 -14.10 6.02 -8.25
C VAL A 240 -13.46 7.36 -7.90
N ILE A 241 -12.67 7.38 -6.85
CA ILE A 241 -11.95 8.56 -6.38
C ILE A 241 -10.51 8.44 -6.82
N LEU A 242 -10.06 9.39 -7.64
CA LEU A 242 -8.68 9.44 -8.13
C LEU A 242 -7.75 10.09 -7.12
N ALA A 243 -6.62 9.47 -6.84
CA ALA A 243 -5.61 10.01 -5.95
C ALA A 243 -4.89 11.21 -6.60
N HIS A 244 -5.03 12.39 -6.02
CA HIS A 244 -4.29 13.57 -6.46
C HIS A 244 -2.92 13.72 -5.79
N SER A 245 -2.61 12.92 -4.76
CA SER A 245 -1.33 12.96 -4.06
C SER A 245 -0.97 11.59 -3.48
N PRO A 246 0.33 11.27 -3.37
CA PRO A 246 0.79 10.04 -2.72
C PRO A 246 0.33 9.92 -1.26
N GLN A 247 0.21 11.05 -0.54
CA GLN A 247 -0.24 11.02 0.86
C GLN A 247 -1.66 10.49 1.02
N ALA A 248 -2.48 10.66 0.01
CA ALA A 248 -3.86 10.21 0.02
C ALA A 248 -3.96 8.66 -0.03
N LYS A 249 -3.04 7.98 -0.72
CA LYS A 249 -2.92 6.50 -0.78
C LYS A 249 -2.04 5.90 0.33
N GLY A 250 -1.62 6.66 1.32
CA GLY A 250 -0.65 6.25 2.35
C GLY A 250 -1.01 5.03 3.19
N ARG A 251 -2.20 4.40 3.04
CA ARG A 251 -2.55 3.13 3.68
C ARG A 251 -2.16 1.95 2.82
N VAL A 252 -2.55 1.96 1.55
CA VAL A 252 -2.16 0.90 0.61
C VAL A 252 -0.65 0.91 0.39
N GLU A 253 0.00 2.08 0.29
CA GLU A 253 1.47 2.18 0.20
C GLU A 253 2.18 1.53 1.39
N ARG A 254 1.70 1.79 2.63
CA ARG A 254 2.26 1.14 3.82
C ARG A 254 1.98 -0.36 3.85
N MET A 255 0.83 -0.77 3.36
CA MET A 255 0.50 -2.19 3.24
C MET A 255 1.38 -2.85 2.20
N ASN A 256 1.60 -2.23 1.04
CA ASN A 256 2.53 -2.72 0.03
C ASN A 256 3.95 -2.89 0.61
N GLY A 257 4.45 -1.93 1.38
CA GLY A 257 5.73 -2.09 2.10
C GLY A 257 5.73 -3.23 3.11
N THR A 258 4.60 -3.51 3.79
CA THR A 258 4.46 -4.66 4.69
C THR A 258 4.42 -5.98 3.91
N LEU A 259 3.72 -6.01 2.78
CA LEU A 259 3.63 -7.18 1.90
C LEU A 259 4.99 -7.48 1.27
N GLN A 260 5.69 -6.48 0.74
CA GLN A 260 7.03 -6.62 0.19
C GLN A 260 8.04 -7.16 1.22
N ASP A 261 7.92 -6.78 2.50
CA ASP A 261 8.75 -7.35 3.55
C ASP A 261 8.31 -8.78 3.94
N ARG A 262 7.02 -9.00 4.22
CA ARG A 262 6.53 -10.24 4.84
C ARG A 262 6.20 -11.34 3.83
N LEU A 263 5.52 -10.98 2.72
CA LEU A 263 5.04 -11.96 1.73
C LEU A 263 6.21 -12.55 0.94
N VAL A 264 7.16 -11.73 0.47
CA VAL A 264 8.37 -12.21 -0.22
C VAL A 264 9.10 -13.25 0.63
N LYS A 265 9.27 -12.97 1.92
CA LYS A 265 9.92 -13.87 2.87
C LYS A 265 9.08 -15.11 3.17
N GLY A 266 7.76 -14.98 3.24
CA GLY A 266 6.84 -16.11 3.37
C GLY A 266 6.94 -17.06 2.19
N LEU A 267 6.88 -16.52 0.97
CA LEU A 267 7.06 -17.29 -0.27
C LEU A 267 8.42 -18.00 -0.32
N ARG A 268 9.48 -17.33 0.17
CA ARG A 268 10.83 -17.93 0.29
C ARG A 268 10.84 -19.14 1.22
N VAL A 269 10.26 -19.01 2.41
CA VAL A 269 10.22 -20.11 3.41
C VAL A 269 9.43 -21.29 2.88
N GLN A 270 8.32 -21.04 2.18
CA GLN A 270 7.46 -22.06 1.56
C GLN A 270 8.02 -22.58 0.23
N ARG A 271 9.13 -22.01 -0.28
CA ARG A 271 9.74 -22.35 -1.58
C ARG A 271 8.79 -22.21 -2.76
N ILE A 272 7.88 -21.25 -2.68
CA ILE A 272 6.90 -20.96 -3.73
C ILE A 272 7.53 -20.02 -4.76
N CYS A 273 7.36 -20.35 -6.07
CA CYS A 273 7.89 -19.60 -7.21
C CYS A 273 6.93 -19.54 -8.42
N THR A 274 5.72 -20.11 -8.34
CA THR A 274 4.69 -20.00 -9.39
C THR A 274 3.52 -19.13 -8.92
N LEU A 275 2.82 -18.50 -9.89
CA LEU A 275 1.67 -17.63 -9.62
C LEU A 275 0.53 -18.38 -8.93
N GLU A 276 0.23 -19.59 -9.38
CA GLU A 276 -0.88 -20.40 -8.87
C GLU A 276 -0.63 -20.80 -7.41
N ALA A 277 0.56 -21.31 -7.11
CA ALA A 277 0.94 -21.67 -5.75
C ALA A 277 1.00 -20.44 -4.83
N ALA A 278 1.47 -19.30 -5.37
CA ALA A 278 1.51 -18.04 -4.62
C ALA A 278 0.10 -17.52 -4.30
N ASN A 279 -0.83 -17.60 -5.24
CA ASN A 279 -2.22 -17.22 -5.01
C ASN A 279 -2.90 -18.15 -4.00
N THR A 280 -2.66 -19.45 -4.09
CA THR A 280 -3.18 -20.43 -3.12
C THR A 280 -2.65 -20.13 -1.71
N TYR A 281 -1.34 -19.92 -1.56
CA TYR A 281 -0.74 -19.57 -0.28
C TYR A 281 -1.25 -18.23 0.27
N LEU A 282 -1.40 -17.24 -0.61
CA LEU A 282 -1.91 -15.92 -0.28
C LEU A 282 -3.32 -16.01 0.31
N GLU A 283 -4.21 -16.73 -0.35
CA GLU A 283 -5.62 -16.85 0.02
C GLU A 283 -5.84 -17.71 1.27
N THR A 284 -5.20 -18.88 1.33
CA THR A 284 -5.47 -19.88 2.38
C THR A 284 -4.71 -19.61 3.68
N THR A 285 -3.52 -19.00 3.60
CA THR A 285 -2.61 -18.90 4.76
C THR A 285 -2.23 -17.46 5.07
N PHE A 286 -1.68 -16.74 4.10
CA PHE A 286 -1.03 -15.47 4.37
C PHE A 286 -2.02 -14.35 4.70
N LEU A 287 -3.05 -14.14 3.87
CA LEU A 287 -4.04 -13.08 4.10
C LEU A 287 -4.88 -13.29 5.36
N PRO A 288 -5.34 -14.52 5.70
CA PRO A 288 -6.01 -14.76 6.98
C PRO A 288 -5.16 -14.35 8.19
N ASP A 289 -3.89 -14.78 8.24
CA ASP A 289 -2.96 -14.41 9.30
C ASP A 289 -2.66 -12.90 9.32
N LEU A 290 -2.39 -12.30 8.16
CA LEU A 290 -2.15 -10.87 8.03
C LEU A 290 -3.34 -10.05 8.55
N ASN A 291 -4.55 -10.39 8.13
CA ASN A 291 -5.78 -9.70 8.51
C ASN A 291 -6.11 -9.87 10.00
N ALA A 292 -5.84 -11.03 10.57
CA ALA A 292 -5.99 -11.26 12.01
C ALA A 292 -5.02 -10.39 12.83
N ARG A 293 -3.79 -10.21 12.38
CA ARG A 293 -2.75 -9.45 13.10
C ARG A 293 -2.83 -7.95 12.90
N PHE A 294 -3.14 -7.48 11.71
CA PHE A 294 -3.07 -6.06 11.33
C PHE A 294 -4.44 -5.42 11.12
N GLY A 295 -5.48 -6.22 10.94
CA GLY A 295 -6.86 -5.75 10.89
C GLY A 295 -7.29 -5.13 12.21
N ARG A 296 -8.16 -4.13 12.13
CA ARG A 296 -8.70 -3.41 13.28
C ARG A 296 -10.23 -3.38 13.19
N PRO A 297 -10.94 -3.32 14.30
CA PRO A 297 -12.37 -3.07 14.24
C PRO A 297 -12.65 -1.70 13.61
N PRO A 298 -13.70 -1.56 12.81
CA PRO A 298 -14.13 -0.27 12.28
C PRO A 298 -14.65 0.62 13.43
N ARG A 299 -14.69 1.93 13.22
CA ARG A 299 -15.18 2.87 14.23
C ARG A 299 -16.69 2.74 14.42
N ALA A 300 -17.44 2.49 13.35
CA ALA A 300 -18.85 2.16 13.36
C ALA A 300 -19.03 0.68 12.98
N PRO A 301 -19.91 -0.07 13.66
CA PRO A 301 -20.06 -1.51 13.44
C PRO A 301 -20.74 -1.88 12.12
N ALA A 302 -21.29 -0.91 11.41
CA ALA A 302 -22.00 -1.13 10.16
C ALA A 302 -21.05 -1.62 9.05
N ASP A 303 -21.47 -2.66 8.34
CA ASP A 303 -20.93 -3.05 7.05
C ASP A 303 -21.81 -2.42 5.96
N VAL A 304 -21.20 -1.55 5.15
CA VAL A 304 -21.92 -0.81 4.10
C VAL A 304 -21.69 -1.37 2.70
N HIS A 305 -21.11 -2.56 2.60
CA HIS A 305 -21.06 -3.25 1.32
C HIS A 305 -22.48 -3.52 0.81
N ARG A 306 -22.64 -3.40 -0.50
CA ARG A 306 -23.92 -3.69 -1.17
C ARG A 306 -23.85 -5.04 -1.87
N GLN A 307 -24.97 -5.69 -1.99
CA GLN A 307 -25.06 -6.91 -2.78
C GLN A 307 -24.94 -6.62 -4.28
N TRP A 308 -24.43 -7.58 -5.05
CA TRP A 308 -24.44 -7.48 -6.50
C TRP A 308 -25.90 -7.44 -7.02
N PRO A 309 -26.24 -6.52 -7.94
CA PRO A 309 -27.60 -6.44 -8.50
C PRO A 309 -27.96 -7.72 -9.26
N ARG A 310 -29.07 -8.35 -8.86
CA ARG A 310 -29.51 -9.63 -9.47
C ARG A 310 -29.82 -9.53 -10.96
N THR A 311 -30.12 -8.34 -11.45
CA THR A 311 -30.41 -8.07 -12.87
C THR A 311 -29.17 -7.99 -13.75
N LEU A 312 -27.97 -7.91 -13.15
CA LEU A 312 -26.73 -7.74 -13.88
C LEU A 312 -25.89 -9.03 -13.84
N ARG A 313 -25.50 -9.50 -15.01
CA ARG A 313 -24.52 -10.59 -15.11
C ARG A 313 -23.11 -10.02 -14.90
N ARG A 314 -22.32 -10.64 -14.03
CA ARG A 314 -20.94 -10.18 -13.72
C ARG A 314 -20.09 -10.07 -14.97
N GLN A 315 -20.13 -11.08 -15.82
CA GLN A 315 -19.38 -11.18 -17.06
C GLN A 315 -19.73 -10.09 -18.08
N ASP A 316 -20.95 -9.56 -18.06
CA ASP A 316 -21.40 -8.50 -18.98
C ASP A 316 -21.04 -7.09 -18.48
N VAL A 317 -20.72 -6.97 -17.18
CA VAL A 317 -20.31 -5.70 -16.55
C VAL A 317 -18.79 -5.60 -16.45
N LEU A 318 -18.15 -6.65 -15.92
CA LEU A 318 -16.70 -6.73 -15.72
C LEU A 318 -16.02 -7.33 -16.95
N CYS A 319 -16.12 -6.64 -18.08
CA CYS A 319 -15.57 -7.01 -19.37
C CYS A 319 -15.06 -5.78 -20.12
N VAL A 320 -14.23 -5.99 -21.12
CA VAL A 320 -13.84 -4.92 -22.05
C VAL A 320 -14.94 -4.79 -23.11
N ILE A 321 -15.44 -3.59 -23.32
CA ILE A 321 -16.49 -3.30 -24.31
C ILE A 321 -15.92 -2.38 -25.37
N GLU A 322 -15.96 -2.83 -26.63
CA GLU A 322 -15.57 -2.02 -27.75
C GLU A 322 -16.69 -1.92 -28.79
N GLU A 323 -16.89 -0.74 -29.33
CA GLU A 323 -17.82 -0.56 -30.45
C GLU A 323 -17.12 -0.88 -31.76
N ARG A 324 -17.78 -1.71 -32.60
CA ARG A 324 -17.33 -2.10 -33.93
C ARG A 324 -18.49 -1.92 -34.90
N THR A 325 -18.18 -1.55 -36.13
CA THR A 325 -19.18 -1.45 -37.20
C THR A 325 -19.28 -2.79 -37.94
N VAL A 326 -20.49 -3.25 -38.13
CA VAL A 326 -20.76 -4.45 -38.94
C VAL A 326 -20.53 -4.15 -40.39
N SER A 327 -19.71 -4.97 -41.06
CA SER A 327 -19.45 -4.83 -42.51
C SER A 327 -20.68 -5.22 -43.35
N ARG A 328 -20.63 -4.96 -44.69
CA ARG A 328 -21.74 -5.27 -45.61
C ARG A 328 -22.00 -6.78 -45.72
N ASP A 329 -20.99 -7.58 -45.49
CA ASP A 329 -21.02 -9.05 -45.48
C ASP A 329 -21.32 -9.63 -44.09
N TRP A 330 -21.86 -8.84 -43.19
CA TRP A 330 -22.28 -9.21 -41.86
C TRP A 330 -21.15 -9.71 -40.95
N CYS A 331 -19.95 -9.18 -41.14
CA CYS A 331 -18.80 -9.50 -40.33
C CYS A 331 -18.45 -8.36 -39.38
N VAL A 332 -17.90 -8.72 -38.23
CA VAL A 332 -17.30 -7.81 -37.24
C VAL A 332 -15.83 -8.20 -37.09
N VAL A 333 -14.94 -7.26 -37.31
CA VAL A 333 -13.50 -7.48 -37.09
C VAL A 333 -13.11 -7.05 -35.68
N TYR A 334 -12.55 -7.97 -34.92
CA TYR A 334 -12.07 -7.74 -33.55
C TYR A 334 -10.76 -8.50 -33.31
N GLU A 335 -9.72 -7.83 -32.87
CA GLU A 335 -8.37 -8.40 -32.58
C GLU A 335 -7.85 -9.34 -33.68
N ARG A 336 -7.94 -8.92 -34.95
CA ARG A 336 -7.56 -9.72 -36.15
C ARG A 336 -8.44 -10.97 -36.41
N ARG A 337 -9.48 -11.16 -35.63
CA ARG A 337 -10.49 -12.22 -35.85
C ARG A 337 -11.64 -11.64 -36.65
N VAL A 338 -12.19 -12.45 -37.52
CA VAL A 338 -13.38 -12.09 -38.33
C VAL A 338 -14.55 -12.90 -37.79
N LEU A 339 -15.52 -12.21 -37.21
CA LEU A 339 -16.69 -12.79 -36.56
C LEU A 339 -17.90 -12.55 -37.47
N GLN A 340 -18.44 -13.61 -38.07
CA GLN A 340 -19.62 -13.50 -38.92
C GLN A 340 -20.89 -13.67 -38.08
N LEU A 341 -21.82 -12.72 -38.19
CA LEU A 341 -23.12 -12.80 -37.53
C LEU A 341 -24.02 -13.82 -38.21
N ASP A 342 -24.81 -14.54 -37.45
CA ASP A 342 -25.72 -15.53 -37.95
C ASP A 342 -26.89 -14.94 -38.75
N GLN A 343 -27.34 -15.62 -39.79
CA GLN A 343 -28.42 -15.22 -40.69
C GLN A 343 -29.76 -14.94 -39.96
N ARG A 344 -29.98 -15.55 -38.80
CA ARG A 344 -31.19 -15.33 -37.96
C ARG A 344 -31.36 -13.89 -37.50
N HIS A 345 -30.30 -13.07 -37.56
CA HIS A 345 -30.32 -11.63 -37.20
C HIS A 345 -30.61 -10.73 -38.40
N GLN A 346 -30.91 -11.29 -39.57
CA GLN A 346 -31.09 -10.55 -40.82
C GLN A 346 -32.14 -9.42 -40.69
N ASN A 347 -33.22 -9.68 -39.95
CA ASN A 347 -34.30 -8.69 -39.75
C ASN A 347 -33.87 -7.44 -38.97
N LEU A 348 -32.70 -7.43 -38.34
CA LEU A 348 -32.19 -6.27 -37.59
C LEU A 348 -31.46 -5.24 -38.47
N GLY A 349 -31.19 -5.57 -39.75
CA GLY A 349 -30.56 -4.65 -40.70
C GLY A 349 -29.22 -4.12 -40.18
N LEU A 350 -28.33 -4.99 -39.70
CA LEU A 350 -27.12 -4.62 -38.94
C LEU A 350 -25.98 -4.09 -39.81
N ALA A 351 -25.97 -4.32 -41.12
CA ALA A 351 -24.92 -3.86 -42.01
C ALA A 351 -24.70 -2.34 -41.91
N GLY A 352 -23.49 -1.90 -41.63
CA GLY A 352 -23.13 -0.50 -41.41
C GLY A 352 -23.50 0.05 -40.03
N ARG A 353 -24.12 -0.75 -39.15
CA ARG A 353 -24.49 -0.30 -37.81
C ARG A 353 -23.43 -0.66 -36.76
N PRO A 354 -23.33 0.14 -35.69
CA PRO A 354 -22.43 -0.17 -34.58
C PRO A 354 -23.01 -1.30 -33.71
N VAL A 355 -22.15 -2.21 -33.33
CA VAL A 355 -22.39 -3.28 -32.32
C VAL A 355 -21.35 -3.21 -31.23
N LYS A 356 -21.68 -3.70 -30.05
CA LYS A 356 -20.75 -3.81 -28.93
C LYS A 356 -20.15 -5.21 -28.90
N VAL A 357 -18.84 -5.29 -28.93
CA VAL A 357 -18.10 -6.53 -28.68
C VAL A 357 -17.67 -6.49 -27.21
N LEU A 358 -18.09 -7.49 -26.45
CA LEU A 358 -17.75 -7.68 -25.04
C LEU A 358 -16.72 -8.79 -24.97
N GLN A 359 -15.53 -8.48 -24.49
CA GLN A 359 -14.48 -9.46 -24.20
C GLN A 359 -14.50 -9.75 -22.70
N GLN A 360 -14.89 -10.95 -22.34
CA GLN A 360 -14.96 -11.43 -20.97
C GLN A 360 -13.58 -11.83 -20.44
N ALA A 361 -13.44 -11.95 -19.12
CA ALA A 361 -12.16 -12.28 -18.48
C ALA A 361 -11.59 -13.66 -18.89
N ASP A 362 -12.46 -14.60 -19.28
CA ASP A 362 -12.09 -15.91 -19.80
C ASP A 362 -11.70 -15.91 -21.31
N GLY A 363 -11.69 -14.72 -21.92
CA GLY A 363 -11.41 -14.54 -23.36
C GLY A 363 -12.61 -14.83 -24.26
N GLN A 364 -13.77 -15.19 -23.74
CA GLN A 364 -14.98 -15.35 -24.54
C GLN A 364 -15.45 -14.00 -25.07
N LEU A 365 -15.89 -13.99 -26.32
CA LEU A 365 -16.44 -12.83 -27.00
C LEU A 365 -17.97 -12.94 -27.09
N LYS A 366 -18.64 -11.84 -26.75
CA LYS A 366 -20.07 -11.69 -26.89
C LYS A 366 -20.35 -10.45 -27.73
N ILE A 367 -21.22 -10.53 -28.69
CA ILE A 367 -21.62 -9.39 -29.53
C ILE A 367 -23.03 -8.97 -29.17
N GLN A 368 -23.24 -7.68 -28.97
CA GLN A 368 -24.55 -7.12 -28.59
C GLN A 368 -24.93 -5.95 -29.49
N HIS A 369 -26.21 -5.89 -29.85
CA HIS A 369 -26.83 -4.73 -30.48
C HIS A 369 -28.07 -4.32 -29.69
N GLN A 370 -28.10 -3.07 -29.21
CA GLN A 370 -29.22 -2.53 -28.41
C GLN A 370 -29.66 -3.42 -27.23
N GLY A 371 -28.67 -4.04 -26.54
CA GLY A 371 -28.91 -4.93 -25.40
C GLY A 371 -29.32 -6.37 -25.76
N ARG A 372 -29.46 -6.72 -27.08
CA ARG A 372 -29.72 -8.08 -27.54
C ARG A 372 -28.42 -8.77 -27.88
N ASP A 373 -28.27 -10.00 -27.43
CA ASP A 373 -27.12 -10.83 -27.78
C ASP A 373 -27.25 -11.32 -29.21
N LEU A 374 -26.17 -11.20 -29.97
CA LEU A 374 -26.06 -11.70 -31.34
C LEU A 374 -25.22 -12.95 -31.34
N THR A 375 -25.69 -13.96 -32.07
CA THR A 375 -24.93 -15.16 -32.29
C THR A 375 -24.05 -14.97 -33.53
N TRP A 376 -22.88 -15.57 -33.47
CA TRP A 376 -21.83 -15.43 -34.45
C TRP A 376 -20.95 -16.67 -34.48
N HIS A 377 -20.19 -16.83 -35.57
CA HIS A 377 -19.12 -17.81 -35.66
C HIS A 377 -17.86 -17.18 -36.23
N GLU A 378 -16.71 -17.68 -35.84
CA GLU A 378 -15.42 -17.18 -36.33
C GLU A 378 -15.11 -17.75 -37.70
N LEU A 379 -14.76 -16.87 -38.65
CA LEU A 379 -14.30 -17.27 -39.96
C LEU A 379 -12.80 -17.61 -39.91
N THR A 380 -12.47 -18.84 -40.25
CA THR A 380 -11.05 -19.22 -40.46
C THR A 380 -10.51 -18.53 -41.71
N PRO A 381 -9.19 -18.22 -41.78
CA PRO A 381 -8.58 -17.55 -42.95
C PRO A 381 -8.87 -18.25 -44.29
N ARG A 382 -9.11 -19.56 -44.26
CA ARG A 382 -9.44 -20.39 -45.41
C ARG A 382 -10.85 -20.13 -45.94
N ALA A 383 -11.81 -19.90 -45.06
CA ALA A 383 -13.18 -19.55 -45.44
C ALA A 383 -13.30 -18.13 -45.99
N THR A 384 -12.48 -17.21 -45.51
CA THR A 384 -12.41 -15.83 -46.00
C THR A 384 -11.87 -15.75 -47.42
N ALA A 385 -10.88 -16.60 -47.79
CA ALA A 385 -10.34 -16.67 -49.13
C ALA A 385 -11.32 -17.25 -50.17
N GLN A 386 -12.18 -18.20 -49.78
CA GLN A 386 -13.18 -18.80 -50.66
C GLN A 386 -14.37 -17.89 -50.98
N ARG A 387 -14.66 -16.87 -50.14
CA ARG A 387 -15.75 -15.91 -50.37
C ARG A 387 -15.36 -14.68 -51.19
N GLY A 388 -14.22 -14.73 -51.87
CA GLY A 388 -13.84 -13.69 -52.82
C GLY A 388 -13.85 -12.28 -52.24
N TYR A 389 -13.11 -12.08 -51.17
CA TYR A 389 -12.72 -10.76 -50.73
C TYR A 389 -11.91 -10.14 -51.89
N ARG A 390 -12.56 -9.38 -52.76
CA ARG A 390 -11.84 -8.57 -53.74
C ARG A 390 -10.96 -7.62 -52.96
N GLN A 391 -9.66 -7.76 -53.12
CA GLN A 391 -8.60 -6.92 -52.60
C GLN A 391 -8.74 -5.44 -53.02
N ALA A 392 -9.87 -5.09 -53.66
CA ALA A 392 -10.15 -3.79 -54.27
C ALA A 392 -10.50 -2.68 -53.28
N ASP A 393 -10.82 -3.01 -51.97
CA ASP A 393 -11.14 -2.00 -50.95
C ASP A 393 -10.01 -1.65 -49.99
N LEU A 394 -8.87 -2.31 -50.12
CA LEU A 394 -7.66 -1.82 -49.50
C LEU A 394 -7.13 -0.70 -50.41
N ARG A 395 -7.47 0.54 -50.16
CA ARG A 395 -6.75 1.67 -50.73
C ARG A 395 -5.27 1.37 -50.51
N PRO A 396 -4.44 1.38 -51.61
CA PRO A 396 -3.00 1.21 -51.46
C PRO A 396 -2.53 2.26 -50.45
N PRO A 397 -1.56 1.93 -49.60
CA PRO A 397 -0.99 2.93 -48.71
C PRO A 397 -0.62 4.14 -49.54
N ILE A 398 -1.12 5.30 -49.19
CA ILE A 398 -0.78 6.57 -49.86
C ILE A 398 0.73 6.58 -49.93
N PRO A 399 1.33 6.60 -51.16
CA PRO A 399 2.77 6.59 -51.30
C PRO A 399 3.30 7.77 -50.52
N ALA A 400 4.24 7.51 -49.61
CA ALA A 400 4.90 8.55 -48.84
C ALA A 400 5.35 9.63 -49.83
N ARG A 401 4.77 10.83 -49.72
CA ARG A 401 5.13 11.98 -50.54
C ARG A 401 6.64 12.14 -50.36
N LYS A 402 7.42 11.84 -51.43
CA LYS A 402 8.84 12.11 -51.46
C LYS A 402 9.02 13.58 -51.17
N ILE A 403 9.48 13.89 -49.99
CA ILE A 403 9.98 15.22 -49.65
C ILE A 403 11.15 15.44 -50.60
N PRO A 404 11.13 16.47 -51.46
CA PRO A 404 12.28 16.75 -52.31
C PRO A 404 13.50 16.97 -51.40
N ALA A 405 14.59 16.29 -51.68
CA ALA A 405 15.85 16.46 -51.01
C ALA A 405 16.23 17.94 -51.04
N CYS A 406 16.32 18.54 -49.86
CA CYS A 406 16.88 19.88 -49.73
C CYS A 406 18.31 19.83 -50.31
N THR A 407 18.52 20.51 -51.41
CA THR A 407 19.83 20.80 -51.94
C THR A 407 20.72 21.42 -50.88
N HIS A 408 21.90 20.85 -50.74
CA HIS A 408 22.95 21.27 -49.84
C HIS A 408 23.21 22.79 -49.92
N LEU A 409 22.97 23.48 -48.81
CA LEU A 409 23.62 24.75 -48.55
C LEU A 409 25.05 24.46 -48.05
N PRO A 410 26.07 25.15 -48.52
CA PRO A 410 27.44 24.99 -48.04
C PRO A 410 27.53 25.37 -46.55
N PRO A 411 28.43 24.73 -45.79
CA PRO A 411 28.55 24.99 -44.33
C PRO A 411 29.11 26.40 -44.10
N ASP A 412 28.50 27.10 -43.17
CA ASP A 412 28.94 28.39 -42.63
C ASP A 412 30.34 28.24 -41.98
N PRO A 413 31.35 29.01 -42.41
CA PRO A 413 32.73 28.88 -41.90
C PRO A 413 32.93 29.39 -40.48
N SER A 414 31.90 29.85 -39.76
CA SER A 414 32.02 30.38 -38.40
C SER A 414 31.87 29.34 -37.25
N ALA A 415 31.64 28.05 -37.58
CA ALA A 415 31.44 27.02 -36.55
C ALA A 415 32.71 26.22 -36.15
N ALA A 416 33.90 26.56 -36.70
CA ALA A 416 35.13 25.79 -36.48
C ALA A 416 36.05 26.32 -35.34
N ALA A 417 35.53 27.09 -34.40
CA ALA A 417 36.38 27.70 -33.34
C ALA A 417 35.81 27.47 -31.95
N ARG A 418 35.27 26.29 -31.58
CA ARG A 418 34.96 25.98 -30.17
C ARG A 418 35.01 24.49 -29.88
N ASN A 419 36.19 23.89 -29.99
CA ASN A 419 36.56 22.67 -29.28
C ASN A 419 38.05 22.60 -29.11
N ALA A 420 38.55 23.11 -27.98
CA ALA A 420 39.82 22.70 -27.38
C ALA A 420 39.69 22.80 -25.86
N PRO A 421 40.24 21.84 -25.12
CA PRO A 421 40.08 21.76 -23.67
C PRO A 421 41.24 22.52 -22.98
N ASP A 422 40.95 23.21 -21.88
CA ASP A 422 41.90 23.42 -20.78
C ASP A 422 41.21 24.23 -19.65
N GLY A 423 41.14 23.73 -18.53
CA GLY A 423 41.95 23.94 -17.34
C GLY A 423 41.65 25.22 -16.52
N GLU A 424 41.36 24.96 -15.24
CA GLU A 424 41.59 25.81 -14.08
C GLU A 424 40.61 26.92 -13.67
N LYS A 425 40.00 26.66 -12.52
CA LYS A 425 39.75 27.50 -11.33
C LYS A 425 39.55 29.02 -11.53
N PHE A 426 38.41 29.55 -11.10
CA PHE A 426 38.32 30.54 -10.01
C PHE A 426 36.86 30.80 -9.62
N GLY A 427 36.62 31.01 -8.35
CA GLY A 427 35.35 31.29 -7.71
C GLY A 427 34.80 32.69 -8.02
N GLY A 428 33.48 32.81 -7.86
CA GLY A 428 32.77 34.09 -7.97
C GLY A 428 31.28 33.91 -7.73
N VAL A 429 30.89 34.24 -6.49
CA VAL A 429 29.50 34.39 -6.05
C VAL A 429 28.83 35.52 -6.83
N VAL A 430 27.73 35.25 -7.53
CA VAL A 430 26.83 36.31 -8.02
C VAL A 430 25.39 35.94 -7.62
N LYS A 431 24.81 36.80 -6.79
CA LYS A 431 23.37 36.79 -6.41
C LYS A 431 22.53 37.27 -7.60
N PRO A 432 21.34 36.76 -7.84
CA PRO A 432 20.39 37.39 -8.74
C PRO A 432 19.57 38.47 -8.03
N VAL A 433 19.41 39.57 -8.73
CA VAL A 433 18.60 40.78 -8.42
C VAL A 433 17.14 40.49 -8.84
N PRO A 434 16.13 40.97 -8.12
CA PRO A 434 14.73 40.79 -8.48
C PRO A 434 14.25 41.86 -9.48
N LEU A 435 13.48 41.43 -10.47
CA LEU A 435 12.75 42.32 -11.39
C LEU A 435 11.38 42.70 -10.79
N HIS A 436 11.17 44.02 -10.68
CA HIS A 436 9.89 44.67 -10.42
C HIS A 436 8.92 44.49 -11.61
N SER A 437 7.63 44.33 -11.32
CA SER A 437 6.57 44.85 -12.17
C SER A 437 5.40 45.34 -11.31
N ASP A 438 5.04 46.57 -11.61
CA ASP A 438 4.09 47.44 -10.96
C ASP A 438 2.61 47.01 -11.08
N SER A 439 1.92 47.36 -10.02
CA SER A 439 0.64 48.06 -9.90
C SER A 439 -0.61 47.60 -10.70
N LEU A 440 -1.64 47.31 -9.93
CA LEU A 440 -2.93 48.03 -10.09
C LEU A 440 -3.75 47.94 -8.78
N ARG A 441 -4.09 49.13 -8.29
CA ARG A 441 -4.97 49.44 -7.13
C ARG A 441 -6.43 49.18 -7.48
N SER A 442 -7.22 48.70 -6.51
CA SER A 442 -8.56 49.24 -6.24
C SER A 442 -9.04 48.74 -4.89
N ALA A 443 -9.12 49.59 -4.01
CA ALA A 443 -10.29 50.19 -3.36
C ALA A 443 -10.96 49.35 -2.27
N SER A 444 -10.65 49.76 -1.07
CA SER A 444 -11.27 49.61 0.23
C SER A 444 -12.83 49.87 0.20
N LEU A 445 -13.58 49.03 0.88
CA LEU A 445 -14.80 49.41 1.56
C LEU A 445 -14.80 48.79 2.96
N ARG A 446 -14.74 49.66 3.94
CA ARG A 446 -15.00 49.39 5.35
C ARG A 446 -16.49 49.22 5.56
N SER A 447 -16.94 48.24 6.30
CA SER A 447 -18.19 48.32 7.05
C SER A 447 -18.01 47.72 8.43
N THR A 448 -18.36 48.54 9.36
CA THR A 448 -18.36 48.45 10.79
C THR A 448 -19.30 47.38 11.34
N GLY A 449 -18.83 46.67 12.35
CA GLY A 449 -19.34 46.06 13.50
C GLY A 449 -20.80 45.78 13.75
N LEU A 450 -21.02 44.57 14.27
CA LEU A 450 -21.90 44.38 15.43
C LEU A 450 -21.75 42.92 15.86
N THR A 451 -21.11 42.71 17.00
CA THR A 451 -21.01 41.48 17.73
C THR A 451 -22.34 41.18 18.45
N THR A 452 -22.92 40.01 18.19
CA THR A 452 -23.87 39.37 19.08
C THR A 452 -23.37 38.00 19.51
N PRO A 453 -23.44 37.62 20.77
CA PRO A 453 -22.88 36.37 21.29
C PRO A 453 -23.86 35.21 21.06
N HIS A 454 -23.36 34.11 20.48
CA HIS A 454 -24.07 32.84 20.43
C HIS A 454 -24.08 32.12 21.78
N PRO A 455 -25.18 31.49 22.19
CA PRO A 455 -25.28 30.73 23.42
C PRO A 455 -24.55 29.38 23.33
N ARG A 456 -23.88 28.99 24.42
CA ARG A 456 -23.24 27.69 24.59
C ARG A 456 -24.29 26.55 24.65
N PRO A 457 -24.01 25.38 24.07
CA PRO A 457 -24.87 24.21 24.28
C PRO A 457 -24.69 23.62 25.69
N PRO A 458 -25.73 22.99 26.25
CA PRO A 458 -25.72 22.44 27.61
C PRO A 458 -24.87 21.18 27.71
N THR A 459 -24.16 21.05 28.85
CA THR A 459 -23.43 19.86 29.27
C THR A 459 -24.38 18.70 29.55
N PRO A 460 -24.06 17.46 29.14
CA PRO A 460 -24.87 16.30 29.51
C PRO A 460 -24.61 15.88 30.95
N HIS A 461 -25.70 15.73 31.70
CA HIS A 461 -25.73 15.16 33.07
C HIS A 461 -25.31 13.69 33.03
N SER A 462 -24.40 13.32 33.94
CA SER A 462 -24.03 11.93 34.23
C SER A 462 -25.18 11.20 34.96
N PRO A 463 -25.48 9.95 34.59
CA PRO A 463 -26.45 9.16 35.35
C PRO A 463 -25.86 8.60 36.66
N PRO A 464 -26.68 8.30 37.65
CA PRO A 464 -26.22 7.88 38.99
C PRO A 464 -25.67 6.45 39.00
N VAL A 465 -24.63 6.26 39.78
CA VAL A 465 -23.96 4.97 40.03
C VAL A 465 -24.87 4.06 40.81
N SER A 466 -25.31 2.95 40.25
CA SER A 466 -26.02 1.88 40.95
C SER A 466 -24.99 0.99 41.69
N LYS A 467 -25.23 0.83 43.02
CA LYS A 467 -24.44 -0.03 43.90
C LYS A 467 -24.68 -1.51 43.57
N LEU A 468 -23.59 -2.23 43.31
CA LEU A 468 -23.57 -3.70 43.18
C LEU A 468 -23.64 -4.35 44.58
N PRO A 469 -24.33 -5.49 44.76
CA PRO A 469 -24.36 -6.24 46.01
C PRO A 469 -23.08 -7.10 46.17
N PRO A 470 -22.76 -7.52 47.45
CA PRO A 470 -21.50 -8.18 47.73
C PRO A 470 -21.46 -9.65 47.28
N ARG A 471 -20.30 -10.05 46.75
CA ARG A 471 -20.00 -11.42 46.30
C ARG A 471 -20.03 -12.40 47.49
N GLY A 472 -20.90 -13.41 47.38
CA GLY A 472 -20.94 -14.56 48.27
C GLY A 472 -19.72 -15.46 48.11
N ARG A 473 -19.14 -15.89 49.22
CA ARG A 473 -18.08 -16.91 49.33
C ARG A 473 -18.67 -18.29 48.97
N THR A 474 -18.12 -18.91 47.95
CA THR A 474 -18.37 -20.32 47.66
C THR A 474 -17.38 -21.18 48.42
N VAL A 475 -17.92 -22.01 49.32
CA VAL A 475 -17.18 -23.03 50.07
C VAL A 475 -16.97 -24.23 49.14
N LEU A 476 -15.71 -24.61 48.93
CA LEU A 476 -15.33 -25.87 48.30
C LEU A 476 -15.49 -27.01 49.33
N MET A 477 -16.45 -27.91 49.12
CA MET A 477 -16.44 -29.25 49.72
C MET A 477 -15.67 -30.23 48.81
N ARG A 478 -14.66 -30.86 49.41
CA ARG A 478 -13.98 -32.05 48.90
C ARG A 478 -14.93 -33.26 48.96
N ARG A 479 -15.01 -34.00 47.90
CA ARG A 479 -14.98 -35.47 47.86
C ARG A 479 -14.24 -35.93 46.59
#